data_5e4f3004d690b8ec5ed4757eaf778254
#
_entry.id   5e4f3004d690b8ec5ed4757eaf778254
#
_cell.length_a   1.000
_cell.length_b   1.000
_cell.length_c   1.000
_cell.angle_alpha   90.00
_cell.angle_beta   90.00
_cell.angle_gamma   90.00
#
_symmetry.space_group_name_H-M   'P 1'
#
loop_
_entity.id
_entity.type
_entity.pdbx_description
1 polymer ?
#
loop_
_entity_poly.entity_id
_entity_poly.type
_entity_poly.pdbx_seq_one_letter_code
_entity_poly.pdbx_strand_id
1 'polypeptide(L)'
;RSLFKRSMKEYAYREDQNIANEETMEDKGKSIENFMNDPYQMLFMLFDGHGGETVSTYLQNNFAQTYKEYLVSYLNNNNNNYIENALKDTFNALNNQIRKLNLSSMGSTACVVHLIWESPSKLVIYSANCGDTRVSLIHPEGYNRLSKDHRADDKDEKKRIIKSGGMVVNGRVMGALMLTRAFGDFELSGFGVIETPYVSKTEIDLNIKNQFLIIACDGIWDLN
;
A
#
# COMPACT_ATOMS: atom_id res chain seq x y z
N ARG A 1 -7.09 -17.11 -22.71
CA ARG A 1 -5.78 -16.47 -22.95
C ARG A 1 -4.83 -17.49 -23.58
N SER A 2 -4.06 -17.08 -24.62
CA SER A 2 -2.92 -17.87 -25.08
C SER A 2 -1.84 -17.88 -23.99
N LEU A 3 -1.30 -19.05 -23.68
CA LEU A 3 -0.21 -19.19 -22.70
C LEU A 3 1.05 -18.49 -23.23
N PHE A 4 1.66 -17.63 -22.40
CA PHE A 4 2.93 -16.97 -22.69
C PHE A 4 3.82 -16.96 -21.43
N LYS A 5 5.13 -16.78 -21.60
CA LYS A 5 6.06 -16.67 -20.47
C LYS A 5 6.04 -15.26 -19.91
N ARG A 6 5.89 -15.12 -18.59
CA ARG A 6 6.05 -13.82 -17.89
C ARG A 6 7.46 -13.30 -18.12
N SER A 7 7.58 -11.97 -18.30
CA SER A 7 8.85 -11.31 -18.55
C SER A 7 9.61 -10.89 -17.30
N MET A 8 8.99 -10.98 -16.12
CA MET A 8 9.69 -10.69 -14.86
C MET A 8 10.81 -11.71 -14.64
N LYS A 9 12.04 -11.24 -14.44
CA LYS A 9 13.19 -12.10 -14.25
C LYS A 9 13.28 -12.62 -12.82
N GLU A 10 13.19 -11.72 -11.86
CA GLU A 10 13.31 -12.02 -10.44
C GLU A 10 12.70 -10.90 -9.59
N TYR A 11 12.42 -11.20 -8.35
CA TYR A 11 12.17 -10.23 -7.30
C TYR A 11 12.90 -10.66 -6.02
N ALA A 12 13.20 -9.69 -5.17
CA ALA A 12 13.79 -9.93 -3.85
C ALA A 12 13.02 -9.13 -2.81
N TYR A 13 12.99 -9.66 -1.60
CA TYR A 13 12.47 -9.00 -0.41
C TYR A 13 13.55 -8.98 0.66
N ARG A 14 13.71 -7.86 1.34
CA ARG A 14 14.65 -7.70 2.44
C ARG A 14 14.02 -6.83 3.53
N GLU A 15 14.21 -7.24 4.76
CA GLU A 15 13.92 -6.48 5.97
C GLU A 15 15.22 -6.19 6.71
N ASP A 16 15.29 -5.02 7.36
CA ASP A 16 16.36 -4.65 8.27
C ASP A 16 15.74 -3.90 9.45
N GLN A 17 15.85 -4.45 10.64
CA GLN A 17 15.22 -3.91 11.86
C GLN A 17 15.85 -2.58 12.29
N ASN A 18 17.05 -2.23 11.80
CA ASN A 18 17.80 -1.08 12.31
C ASN A 18 17.99 -1.13 13.83
N ILE A 19 18.50 -2.24 14.36
CA ILE A 19 18.60 -2.61 15.79
C ILE A 19 19.19 -1.47 16.65
N ALA A 20 19.96 -0.57 16.06
CA ALA A 20 20.52 0.57 16.77
C ALA A 20 19.46 1.60 17.21
N ASN A 21 18.29 1.64 16.54
CA ASN A 21 17.26 2.65 16.72
C ASN A 21 15.88 2.04 17.05
N GLU A 22 15.64 0.77 16.70
CA GLU A 22 14.33 0.14 16.83
C GLU A 22 14.41 -1.12 17.69
N GLU A 23 13.54 -1.23 18.70
CA GLU A 23 13.48 -2.41 19.61
C GLU A 23 12.81 -3.62 18.95
N THR A 24 11.86 -3.39 18.02
CA THR A 24 11.08 -4.43 17.34
C THR A 24 11.00 -4.17 15.85
N MET A 25 10.85 -5.26 15.07
CA MET A 25 10.59 -5.18 13.63
C MET A 25 9.08 -5.06 13.39
N GLU A 26 8.62 -3.84 13.18
CA GLU A 26 7.20 -3.54 12.98
C GLU A 26 6.77 -3.63 11.51
N ASP A 27 7.73 -3.60 10.57
CA ASP A 27 7.48 -3.80 9.14
C ASP A 27 7.10 -5.25 8.84
N LYS A 28 6.15 -5.42 7.93
CA LYS A 28 5.73 -6.73 7.43
C LYS A 28 5.54 -6.68 5.92
N GLY A 29 6.16 -7.62 5.21
CA GLY A 29 6.00 -7.77 3.77
C GLY A 29 5.43 -9.13 3.39
N LYS A 30 4.79 -9.20 2.22
CA LYS A 30 4.32 -10.46 1.64
C LYS A 30 4.24 -10.35 0.13
N SER A 31 4.70 -11.40 -0.56
CA SER A 31 4.50 -11.59 -2.00
C SER A 31 3.70 -12.85 -2.26
N ILE A 32 2.82 -12.80 -3.24
CA ILE A 32 2.00 -13.95 -3.65
C ILE A 32 2.08 -14.08 -5.17
N GLU A 33 2.73 -15.16 -5.61
CA GLU A 33 2.69 -15.57 -7.01
C GLU A 33 1.39 -16.29 -7.33
N ASN A 34 1.02 -16.27 -8.61
CA ASN A 34 -0.22 -16.89 -9.10
C ASN A 34 -1.46 -16.41 -8.31
N PHE A 35 -1.48 -15.11 -7.98
CA PHE A 35 -2.63 -14.52 -7.28
C PHE A 35 -3.91 -14.78 -8.09
N MET A 36 -5.03 -15.01 -7.42
CA MET A 36 -6.31 -15.43 -8.01
C MET A 36 -6.23 -16.78 -8.76
N ASN A 37 -5.23 -17.64 -8.46
CA ASN A 37 -4.91 -18.86 -9.20
C ASN A 37 -4.60 -18.60 -10.69
N ASP A 38 -4.12 -17.41 -11.02
CA ASP A 38 -3.73 -17.00 -12.37
C ASP A 38 -2.21 -16.82 -12.43
N PRO A 39 -1.47 -17.59 -13.26
CA PRO A 39 -0.02 -17.44 -13.40
C PRO A 39 0.41 -16.07 -13.94
N TYR A 40 -0.53 -15.28 -14.44
CA TYR A 40 -0.29 -13.93 -14.93
C TYR A 40 -0.64 -12.84 -13.92
N GLN A 41 -0.80 -13.20 -12.65
CA GLN A 41 -1.07 -12.23 -11.58
C GLN A 41 -0.11 -12.45 -10.41
N MET A 42 0.39 -11.34 -9.86
CA MET A 42 1.19 -11.32 -8.64
C MET A 42 0.73 -10.19 -7.73
N LEU A 43 0.80 -10.41 -6.43
CA LEU A 43 0.47 -9.42 -5.41
C LEU A 43 1.67 -9.21 -4.50
N PHE A 44 2.10 -7.96 -4.35
CA PHE A 44 3.12 -7.53 -3.39
C PHE A 44 2.48 -6.60 -2.38
N MET A 45 2.84 -6.76 -1.12
CA MET A 45 2.29 -5.98 -0.02
C MET A 45 3.41 -5.62 0.95
N LEU A 46 3.43 -4.38 1.41
CA LEU A 46 4.33 -3.89 2.44
C LEU A 46 3.52 -3.05 3.43
N PHE A 47 3.71 -3.32 4.71
CA PHE A 47 3.02 -2.71 5.83
C PHE A 47 4.08 -2.24 6.84
N ASP A 48 4.29 -0.95 6.93
CA ASP A 48 5.20 -0.31 7.87
C ASP A 48 4.39 0.03 9.12
N GLY A 49 4.63 -0.73 10.19
CA GLY A 49 3.92 -0.63 11.46
C GLY A 49 4.49 0.45 12.36
N HIS A 50 3.66 0.99 13.24
CA HIS A 50 4.09 1.90 14.30
C HIS A 50 3.28 1.73 15.57
N GLY A 51 3.95 1.96 16.72
CA GLY A 51 3.35 1.76 18.03
C GLY A 51 3.16 0.29 18.40
N GLY A 52 3.75 -0.64 17.64
CA GLY A 52 3.67 -2.08 17.79
C GLY A 52 3.34 -2.79 16.47
N GLU A 53 3.74 -4.05 16.35
CA GLU A 53 3.61 -4.85 15.12
C GLU A 53 2.20 -5.44 14.89
N THR A 54 1.25 -5.24 15.80
CA THR A 54 -0.04 -5.97 15.76
C THR A 54 -0.85 -5.61 14.51
N VAL A 55 -0.89 -4.33 14.12
CA VAL A 55 -1.67 -3.87 12.95
C VAL A 55 -1.01 -4.36 11.66
N SER A 56 0.29 -4.18 11.48
CA SER A 56 1.02 -4.64 10.28
C SER A 56 0.96 -6.17 10.12
N THR A 57 1.08 -6.92 11.22
CA THR A 57 0.91 -8.38 11.23
C THR A 57 -0.51 -8.79 10.85
N TYR A 58 -1.53 -8.09 11.37
CA TYR A 58 -2.93 -8.36 10.99
C TYR A 58 -3.15 -8.16 9.49
N LEU A 59 -2.63 -7.07 8.93
CA LEU A 59 -2.71 -6.76 7.50
C LEU A 59 -1.98 -7.81 6.66
N GLN A 60 -0.75 -8.20 7.02
CA GLN A 60 0.02 -9.24 6.32
C GLN A 60 -0.77 -10.57 6.20
N ASN A 61 -1.50 -10.93 7.26
CA ASN A 61 -2.23 -12.19 7.32
C ASN A 61 -3.57 -12.16 6.59
N ASN A 62 -4.26 -11.01 6.56
CA ASN A 62 -5.65 -10.95 6.12
C ASN A 62 -5.86 -10.21 4.79
N PHE A 63 -4.93 -9.35 4.37
CA PHE A 63 -5.15 -8.45 3.23
C PHE A 63 -5.47 -9.21 1.94
N ALA A 64 -4.64 -10.18 1.58
CA ALA A 64 -4.77 -10.89 0.31
C ALA A 64 -6.10 -11.66 0.18
N GLN A 65 -6.57 -12.27 1.27
CA GLN A 65 -7.82 -13.01 1.28
C GLN A 65 -9.03 -12.07 1.17
N THR A 66 -9.04 -11.00 1.95
CA THR A 66 -10.11 -10.00 1.90
C THR A 66 -10.18 -9.33 0.52
N TYR A 67 -9.02 -8.99 -0.06
CA TYR A 67 -8.94 -8.42 -1.40
C TYR A 67 -9.48 -9.38 -2.48
N LYS A 68 -9.13 -10.65 -2.39
CA LYS A 68 -9.65 -11.69 -3.28
C LYS A 68 -11.18 -11.79 -3.24
N GLU A 69 -11.78 -11.71 -2.05
CA GLU A 69 -13.24 -11.75 -1.87
C GLU A 69 -13.94 -10.58 -2.56
N TYR A 70 -13.43 -9.36 -2.40
CA TYR A 70 -13.94 -8.19 -3.12
C TYR A 70 -13.74 -8.27 -4.62
N LEU A 71 -12.57 -8.72 -5.09
CA LEU A 71 -12.34 -8.93 -6.53
C LEU A 71 -13.37 -9.86 -7.15
N VAL A 72 -13.62 -11.01 -6.53
CA VAL A 72 -14.63 -11.98 -7.00
C VAL A 72 -16.03 -11.35 -7.01
N SER A 73 -16.40 -10.63 -5.95
CA SER A 73 -17.68 -9.94 -5.86
C SER A 73 -17.88 -8.93 -6.99
N TYR A 74 -16.88 -8.09 -7.26
CA TYR A 74 -16.96 -7.08 -8.32
C TYR A 74 -16.91 -7.66 -9.73
N LEU A 75 -16.14 -8.73 -9.96
CA LEU A 75 -16.13 -9.44 -11.24
C LEU A 75 -17.50 -9.99 -11.60
N ASN A 76 -18.21 -10.56 -10.63
CA ASN A 76 -19.55 -11.10 -10.83
C ASN A 76 -20.61 -10.02 -11.16
N ASN A 77 -20.33 -8.76 -10.81
CA ASN A 77 -21.22 -7.62 -11.05
C ASN A 77 -20.84 -6.79 -12.28
N ASN A 78 -19.94 -7.28 -13.16
CA ASN A 78 -19.48 -6.61 -14.39
C ASN A 78 -19.02 -5.14 -14.18
N ASN A 79 -18.33 -4.87 -13.09
CA ASN A 79 -17.84 -3.53 -12.76
C ASN A 79 -16.53 -3.25 -13.53
N ASN A 80 -16.51 -2.19 -14.35
CA ASN A 80 -15.33 -1.84 -15.15
C ASN A 80 -14.10 -1.42 -14.33
N ASN A 81 -14.30 -0.91 -13.11
CA ASN A 81 -13.24 -0.48 -12.19
C ASN A 81 -13.13 -1.45 -10.99
N TYR A 82 -13.33 -2.75 -11.26
CA TYR A 82 -13.44 -3.75 -10.21
C TYR A 82 -12.21 -3.85 -9.30
N ILE A 83 -11.00 -3.64 -9.86
CA ILE A 83 -9.74 -3.71 -9.10
C ILE A 83 -9.62 -2.52 -8.15
N GLU A 84 -9.83 -1.30 -8.65
CA GLU A 84 -9.74 -0.07 -7.85
C GLU A 84 -10.78 -0.05 -6.73
N ASN A 85 -12.01 -0.51 -7.02
CA ASN A 85 -13.07 -0.58 -6.04
C ASN A 85 -12.78 -1.68 -5.00
N ALA A 86 -12.34 -2.86 -5.44
CA ALA A 86 -11.94 -3.95 -4.53
C ALA A 86 -10.80 -3.53 -3.59
N LEU A 87 -9.80 -2.79 -4.10
CA LEU A 87 -8.73 -2.24 -3.25
C LEU A 87 -9.30 -1.30 -2.19
N LYS A 88 -10.10 -0.31 -2.58
CA LYS A 88 -10.69 0.66 -1.62
C LYS A 88 -11.55 -0.02 -0.55
N ASP A 89 -12.40 -0.96 -0.95
CA ASP A 89 -13.26 -1.67 -0.01
C ASP A 89 -12.48 -2.62 0.91
N THR A 90 -11.38 -3.21 0.40
CA THR A 90 -10.47 -4.00 1.22
C THR A 90 -9.84 -3.16 2.34
N PHE A 91 -9.34 -1.96 2.01
CA PHE A 91 -8.77 -1.05 3.02
C PHE A 91 -9.83 -0.70 4.08
N ASN A 92 -11.01 -0.30 3.67
CA ASN A 92 -12.09 0.04 4.60
C ASN A 92 -12.50 -1.16 5.47
N ALA A 93 -12.73 -2.32 4.87
CA ALA A 93 -13.15 -3.53 5.59
C ALA A 93 -12.12 -3.97 6.63
N LEU A 94 -10.83 -3.99 6.26
CA LEU A 94 -9.76 -4.37 7.19
C LEU A 94 -9.60 -3.37 8.33
N ASN A 95 -9.69 -2.07 8.06
CA ASN A 95 -9.63 -1.07 9.13
C ASN A 95 -10.79 -1.22 10.12
N ASN A 96 -12.00 -1.53 9.61
CA ASN A 96 -13.15 -1.82 10.46
C ASN A 96 -12.97 -3.12 11.28
N GLN A 97 -12.27 -4.11 10.76
CA GLN A 97 -11.92 -5.33 11.51
C GLN A 97 -10.90 -5.03 12.60
N ILE A 98 -9.83 -4.28 12.29
CA ILE A 98 -8.78 -3.87 13.24
C ILE A 98 -9.38 -3.02 14.38
N ARG A 99 -10.37 -2.16 14.09
CA ARG A 99 -11.08 -1.38 15.12
C ARG A 99 -11.67 -2.25 16.22
N LYS A 100 -12.12 -3.47 15.90
CA LYS A 100 -12.69 -4.40 16.88
C LYS A 100 -11.63 -5.03 17.81
N LEU A 101 -10.34 -4.89 17.48
CA LEU A 101 -9.25 -5.37 18.32
C LEU A 101 -8.93 -4.41 19.48
N ASN A 102 -9.60 -3.25 19.54
CA ASN A 102 -9.41 -2.22 20.58
C ASN A 102 -7.96 -1.72 20.72
N LEU A 103 -7.25 -1.63 19.60
CA LEU A 103 -5.91 -1.06 19.54
C LEU A 103 -6.05 0.45 19.36
N SER A 104 -5.65 1.26 20.36
CA SER A 104 -5.90 2.71 20.34
C SER A 104 -4.80 3.49 19.63
N SER A 105 -3.54 3.18 19.91
CA SER A 105 -2.35 3.96 19.48
C SER A 105 -1.43 3.20 18.55
N MET A 106 -1.86 2.04 18.05
CA MET A 106 -1.12 1.26 17.07
C MET A 106 -1.67 1.51 15.68
N GLY A 107 -0.77 1.63 14.72
CA GLY A 107 -1.15 1.81 13.32
C GLY A 107 -0.18 1.15 12.36
N SER A 108 -0.50 1.26 11.08
CA SER A 108 0.37 0.81 10.00
C SER A 108 0.07 1.57 8.72
N THR A 109 1.11 1.87 7.96
CA THR A 109 0.96 2.17 6.54
C THR A 109 0.52 0.91 5.79
N ALA A 110 0.10 1.05 4.55
CA ALA A 110 -0.07 -0.07 3.64
C ALA A 110 0.29 0.35 2.22
N CYS A 111 1.09 -0.47 1.57
CA CYS A 111 1.39 -0.34 0.15
C CYS A 111 1.17 -1.69 -0.53
N VAL A 112 0.25 -1.73 -1.48
CA VAL A 112 -0.17 -2.94 -2.18
C VAL A 112 -0.01 -2.75 -3.67
N VAL A 113 0.63 -3.71 -4.34
CA VAL A 113 0.87 -3.69 -5.78
C VAL A 113 0.36 -4.98 -6.39
N HIS A 114 -0.61 -4.86 -7.29
CA HIS A 114 -1.15 -5.97 -8.06
C HIS A 114 -0.65 -5.89 -9.51
N LEU A 115 0.15 -6.85 -9.92
CA LEU A 115 0.70 -6.98 -11.25
C LEU A 115 -0.16 -7.92 -12.08
N ILE A 116 -0.53 -7.49 -13.30
CA ILE A 116 -1.34 -8.28 -14.24
C ILE A 116 -0.69 -8.25 -15.61
N TRP A 117 -0.16 -9.39 -16.06
CA TRP A 117 0.36 -9.54 -17.43
C TRP A 117 -0.80 -9.76 -18.40
N GLU A 118 -1.11 -8.76 -19.19
CA GLU A 118 -2.16 -8.86 -20.22
C GLU A 118 -1.67 -9.56 -21.50
N SER A 119 -0.37 -9.39 -21.80
CA SER A 119 0.29 -9.99 -22.96
C SER A 119 1.80 -10.14 -22.71
N PRO A 120 2.57 -10.78 -23.61
CA PRO A 120 4.04 -10.84 -23.51
C PRO A 120 4.73 -9.46 -23.46
N SER A 121 4.10 -8.44 -24.00
CA SER A 121 4.63 -7.08 -24.08
C SER A 121 3.94 -6.07 -23.16
N LYS A 122 2.88 -6.48 -22.44
CA LYS A 122 2.08 -5.54 -21.63
C LYS A 122 1.85 -6.04 -20.21
N LEU A 123 2.30 -5.26 -19.25
CA LEU A 123 2.02 -5.40 -17.83
C LEU A 123 1.16 -4.23 -17.35
N VAL A 124 0.12 -4.51 -16.59
CA VAL A 124 -0.67 -3.50 -15.89
C VAL A 124 -0.34 -3.60 -14.40
N ILE A 125 -0.02 -2.47 -13.80
CA ILE A 125 0.27 -2.31 -12.38
C ILE A 125 -0.87 -1.52 -11.74
N TYR A 126 -1.54 -2.12 -10.78
CA TYR A 126 -2.40 -1.40 -9.84
C TYR A 126 -1.64 -1.23 -8.53
N SER A 127 -1.54 0.01 -8.07
CA SER A 127 -0.90 0.36 -6.81
C SER A 127 -1.90 1.05 -5.91
N ALA A 128 -1.97 0.63 -4.65
CA ALA A 128 -2.79 1.27 -3.62
C ALA A 128 -1.93 1.53 -2.39
N ASN A 129 -1.86 2.79 -1.92
CA ASN A 129 -1.13 3.11 -0.71
C ASN A 129 -1.90 4.00 0.25
N CYS A 130 -1.67 3.77 1.53
CA CYS A 130 -2.14 4.55 2.67
C CYS A 130 -0.93 4.79 3.58
N GLY A 131 -0.59 6.04 3.84
CA GLY A 131 0.66 6.43 4.53
C GLY A 131 1.74 6.86 3.54
N ASP A 132 3.00 6.69 3.90
CA ASP A 132 4.18 7.17 3.16
C ASP A 132 5.13 6.06 2.66
N THR A 133 4.74 4.80 2.79
CA THR A 133 5.34 3.69 2.04
C THR A 133 5.11 3.89 0.56
N ARG A 134 6.18 3.76 -0.26
CA ARG A 134 6.19 4.18 -1.66
C ARG A 134 6.35 3.05 -2.66
N VAL A 135 5.79 3.28 -3.85
CA VAL A 135 6.05 2.50 -5.07
C VAL A 135 6.62 3.42 -6.13
N SER A 136 7.77 3.03 -6.69
CA SER A 136 8.42 3.75 -7.78
C SER A 136 8.80 2.79 -8.91
N LEU A 137 8.47 3.17 -10.13
CA LEU A 137 8.92 2.50 -11.35
C LEU A 137 10.16 3.22 -11.86
N ILE A 138 11.28 2.53 -11.89
CA ILE A 138 12.55 3.01 -12.49
C ILE A 138 12.58 2.52 -13.93
N HIS A 139 12.97 3.39 -14.86
CA HIS A 139 13.11 3.07 -16.28
C HIS A 139 14.30 3.87 -16.89
N PRO A 140 14.75 3.58 -18.11
CA PRO A 140 15.97 4.20 -18.68
C PRO A 140 15.93 5.73 -18.74
N GLU A 141 14.76 6.33 -18.82
CA GLU A 141 14.59 7.79 -18.91
C GLU A 141 14.38 8.48 -17.55
N GLY A 142 14.37 7.71 -16.44
CA GLY A 142 14.17 8.24 -15.10
C GLY A 142 13.32 7.36 -14.20
N TYR A 143 12.38 7.97 -13.46
CA TYR A 143 11.46 7.22 -12.61
C TYR A 143 10.07 7.84 -12.58
N ASN A 144 9.07 7.02 -12.37
CA ASN A 144 7.69 7.42 -12.15
C ASN A 144 7.24 6.94 -10.77
N ARG A 145 6.74 7.84 -9.96
CA ARG A 145 6.13 7.49 -8.69
C ARG A 145 4.71 7.01 -8.90
N LEU A 146 4.40 5.80 -8.42
CA LEU A 146 3.08 5.17 -8.58
C LEU A 146 2.22 5.29 -7.30
N SER A 147 2.77 5.85 -6.23
CA SER A 147 2.11 6.11 -4.94
C SER A 147 2.11 7.59 -4.61
N LYS A 148 1.27 7.99 -3.65
CA LYS A 148 1.26 9.34 -3.08
C LYS A 148 1.48 9.24 -1.56
N ASP A 149 2.44 10.02 -1.02
CA ASP A 149 2.62 10.08 0.43
C ASP A 149 1.47 10.83 1.08
N HIS A 150 1.05 10.34 2.24
CA HIS A 150 0.01 10.94 3.04
C HIS A 150 0.60 11.45 4.36
N ARG A 151 1.35 12.55 4.26
CA ARG A 151 2.02 13.21 5.40
C ARG A 151 1.35 14.54 5.75
N ALA A 152 1.49 14.95 7.01
CA ALA A 152 0.88 16.17 7.52
C ALA A 152 1.49 17.48 6.97
N ASP A 153 2.64 17.42 6.30
CA ASP A 153 3.26 18.51 5.56
C ASP A 153 2.74 18.65 4.11
N ASP A 154 2.07 17.62 3.55
CA ASP A 154 1.36 17.74 2.27
C ASP A 154 0.21 18.74 2.39
N LYS A 155 0.16 19.71 1.45
CA LYS A 155 -0.80 20.82 1.50
C LYS A 155 -2.26 20.37 1.43
N ASP A 156 -2.56 19.34 0.63
CA ASP A 156 -3.93 18.87 0.42
C ASP A 156 -4.38 18.00 1.59
N GLU A 157 -3.50 17.14 2.10
CA GLU A 157 -3.75 16.35 3.29
C GLU A 157 -3.93 17.25 4.52
N LYS A 158 -3.09 18.29 4.68
CA LYS A 158 -3.24 19.28 5.74
C LYS A 158 -4.59 19.98 5.70
N LYS A 159 -5.04 20.43 4.51
CA LYS A 159 -6.38 21.03 4.34
C LYS A 159 -7.48 20.04 4.73
N ARG A 160 -7.34 18.76 4.35
CA ARG A 160 -8.30 17.72 4.68
C ARG A 160 -8.38 17.49 6.18
N ILE A 161 -7.25 17.39 6.88
CA ILE A 161 -7.17 17.28 8.34
C ILE A 161 -7.88 18.45 9.03
N ILE A 162 -7.58 19.69 8.63
CA ILE A 162 -8.21 20.89 9.20
C ILE A 162 -9.72 20.89 8.97
N LYS A 163 -10.17 20.51 7.76
CA LYS A 163 -11.59 20.41 7.43
C LYS A 163 -12.31 19.35 8.28
N SER A 164 -11.62 18.31 8.70
CA SER A 164 -12.13 17.26 9.58
C SER A 164 -12.11 17.61 11.08
N GLY A 165 -11.75 18.86 11.43
CA GLY A 165 -11.69 19.31 12.82
C GLY A 165 -10.36 19.04 13.51
N GLY A 166 -9.37 18.49 12.80
CA GLY A 166 -8.01 18.31 13.30
C GLY A 166 -7.13 19.54 13.13
N MET A 167 -5.91 19.45 13.64
CA MET A 167 -4.87 20.46 13.45
C MET A 167 -3.55 19.80 13.09
N VAL A 168 -2.67 20.55 12.44
CA VAL A 168 -1.29 20.12 12.15
C VAL A 168 -0.32 21.03 12.93
N VAL A 169 0.45 20.43 13.83
CA VAL A 169 1.44 21.11 14.67
C VAL A 169 2.79 20.45 14.43
N ASN A 170 3.79 21.22 14.04
CA ASN A 170 5.16 20.73 13.76
C ASN A 170 5.19 19.53 12.77
N GLY A 171 4.38 19.57 11.70
CA GLY A 171 4.32 18.50 10.71
C GLY A 171 3.61 17.22 11.19
N ARG A 172 2.83 17.29 12.29
CA ARG A 172 2.12 16.16 12.87
C ARG A 172 0.65 16.47 13.10
N VAL A 173 -0.23 15.53 12.80
CA VAL A 173 -1.66 15.59 13.14
C VAL A 173 -1.79 15.57 14.66
N MET A 174 -2.48 16.58 15.21
CA MET A 174 -2.63 16.82 16.65
C MET A 174 -1.30 16.87 17.42
N GLY A 175 -0.17 17.15 16.74
CA GLY A 175 1.17 17.11 17.31
C GLY A 175 1.73 15.70 17.57
N ALA A 176 1.02 14.64 17.19
CA ALA A 176 1.36 13.26 17.47
C ALA A 176 1.86 12.50 16.23
N LEU A 177 1.05 12.32 15.20
CA LEU A 177 1.31 11.45 14.06
C LEU A 177 1.75 12.22 12.82
N MET A 178 2.84 11.83 12.17
CA MET A 178 3.30 12.42 10.89
C MET A 178 2.38 12.07 9.73
N LEU A 179 1.76 10.87 9.78
CA LEU A 179 0.86 10.39 8.76
C LEU A 179 -0.53 11.04 8.88
N THR A 180 -1.17 11.26 7.74
CA THR A 180 -2.56 11.71 7.66
C THR A 180 -3.50 10.60 7.24
N ARG A 181 -2.92 9.46 6.79
CA ARG A 181 -3.64 8.23 6.49
C ARG A 181 -2.85 7.03 7.00
N ALA A 182 -3.55 6.16 7.71
CA ALA A 182 -3.03 4.92 8.27
C ALA A 182 -4.16 3.95 8.56
N PHE A 183 -3.85 2.67 8.69
CA PHE A 183 -4.69 1.71 9.39
C PHE A 183 -4.48 1.87 10.90
N GLY A 184 -5.53 1.65 11.68
CA GLY A 184 -5.44 1.84 13.13
C GLY A 184 -5.51 3.33 13.51
N ASP A 185 -4.65 3.77 14.41
CA ASP A 185 -4.58 5.16 14.93
C ASP A 185 -5.95 5.76 15.28
N PHE A 186 -6.82 4.93 15.87
CA PHE A 186 -8.24 5.26 16.04
C PHE A 186 -8.48 6.47 16.93
N GLU A 187 -7.54 6.81 17.81
CA GLU A 187 -7.58 8.04 18.62
C GLU A 187 -7.56 9.31 17.75
N LEU A 188 -6.94 9.22 16.56
CA LEU A 188 -6.83 10.33 15.63
C LEU A 188 -7.88 10.30 14.50
N SER A 189 -8.71 9.26 14.44
CA SER A 189 -9.73 9.13 13.38
C SER A 189 -10.77 10.25 13.41
N GLY A 190 -11.15 10.73 14.60
CA GLY A 190 -12.02 11.91 14.78
C GLY A 190 -11.40 13.24 14.32
N PHE A 191 -10.10 13.28 14.10
CA PHE A 191 -9.33 14.43 13.63
C PHE A 191 -8.88 14.31 12.19
N GLY A 192 -9.40 13.31 11.45
CA GLY A 192 -9.22 13.17 10.02
C GLY A 192 -8.12 12.18 9.59
N VAL A 193 -7.53 11.38 10.48
CA VAL A 193 -6.71 10.24 10.07
C VAL A 193 -7.65 9.16 9.53
N ILE A 194 -7.39 8.69 8.30
CA ILE A 194 -8.25 7.74 7.58
C ILE A 194 -7.42 6.66 6.88
N GLU A 195 -8.02 5.52 6.61
CA GLU A 195 -7.43 4.39 5.89
C GLU A 195 -7.55 4.47 4.37
N THR A 196 -8.26 5.45 3.84
CA THR A 196 -8.60 5.53 2.41
C THR A 196 -7.35 5.60 1.53
N PRO A 197 -7.11 4.64 0.62
CA PRO A 197 -5.90 4.61 -0.17
C PRO A 197 -5.93 5.62 -1.33
N TYR A 198 -4.74 6.06 -1.74
CA TYR A 198 -4.52 6.51 -3.11
C TYR A 198 -4.37 5.28 -4.00
N VAL A 199 -5.11 5.22 -5.11
CA VAL A 199 -5.05 4.11 -6.07
C VAL A 199 -4.62 4.63 -7.43
N SER A 200 -3.64 3.96 -8.04
CA SER A 200 -3.19 4.25 -9.40
C SER A 200 -3.22 3.00 -10.28
N LYS A 201 -3.39 3.22 -11.57
CA LYS A 201 -3.24 2.21 -12.63
C LYS A 201 -2.18 2.68 -13.61
N THR A 202 -1.20 1.83 -13.90
CA THR A 202 -0.10 2.14 -14.81
C THR A 202 0.11 0.99 -15.79
N GLU A 203 0.19 1.30 -17.07
CA GLU A 203 0.49 0.32 -18.12
C GLU A 203 1.98 0.39 -18.47
N ILE A 204 2.62 -0.77 -18.53
CA ILE A 204 4.05 -0.92 -18.77
C ILE A 204 4.26 -1.65 -20.09
N ASP A 205 5.05 -1.04 -20.97
CA ASP A 205 5.57 -1.71 -22.17
C ASP A 205 6.79 -2.54 -21.80
N LEU A 206 6.65 -3.85 -21.84
CA LEU A 206 7.70 -4.82 -21.51
C LEU A 206 8.77 -5.00 -22.60
N ASN A 207 8.62 -4.35 -23.76
CA ASN A 207 9.67 -4.26 -24.77
C ASN A 207 10.79 -3.28 -24.33
N ILE A 208 10.47 -2.31 -23.49
CA ILE A 208 11.46 -1.44 -22.83
C ILE A 208 12.23 -2.28 -21.81
N LYS A 209 13.57 -2.33 -21.94
CA LYS A 209 14.43 -3.07 -21.01
C LYS A 209 14.85 -2.21 -19.82
N ASN A 210 15.42 -2.86 -18.80
CA ASN A 210 15.95 -2.19 -17.60
C ASN A 210 14.88 -1.37 -16.85
N GLN A 211 13.73 -1.97 -16.66
CA GLN A 211 12.67 -1.45 -15.79
C GLN A 211 12.67 -2.19 -14.45
N PHE A 212 12.53 -1.44 -13.35
CA PHE A 212 12.53 -1.96 -12.00
C PHE A 212 11.39 -1.35 -11.21
N LEU A 213 10.66 -2.16 -10.46
CA LEU A 213 9.66 -1.69 -9.51
C LEU A 213 10.24 -1.79 -8.10
N ILE A 214 10.27 -0.67 -7.37
CA ILE A 214 10.74 -0.60 -5.99
C ILE A 214 9.57 -0.28 -5.10
N ILE A 215 9.35 -1.11 -4.07
CA ILE A 215 8.36 -0.91 -3.02
C ILE A 215 9.14 -0.85 -1.70
N ALA A 216 9.08 0.26 -0.99
CA ALA A 216 9.82 0.40 0.26
C ALA A 216 9.12 1.36 1.24
N CYS A 217 9.36 1.17 2.54
CA CYS A 217 8.98 2.08 3.61
C CYS A 217 9.89 3.34 3.63
N ASP A 218 9.61 4.28 4.50
CA ASP A 218 10.35 5.54 4.63
C ASP A 218 11.79 5.33 5.09
N GLY A 219 12.11 4.24 5.75
CA GLY A 219 13.49 3.85 6.08
C GLY A 219 14.46 3.77 4.89
N ILE A 220 13.94 3.65 3.66
CA ILE A 220 14.72 3.74 2.42
C ILE A 220 14.65 5.14 1.81
N TRP A 221 13.51 5.81 1.89
CA TRP A 221 13.27 7.06 1.16
C TRP A 221 13.73 8.30 1.92
N ASP A 222 13.75 8.25 3.24
CA ASP A 222 14.06 9.38 4.14
C ASP A 222 15.50 9.33 4.69
N LEU A 223 16.38 8.53 4.08
CA LEU A 223 17.82 8.54 4.37
C LEU A 223 18.40 9.92 4.01
N ASN A 224 18.91 10.62 5.02
CA ASN A 224 19.69 11.86 4.91
C ASN A 224 21.13 11.56 4.52
#